data_40ae21cf13d7b57061685bcfd6042070
#
_entry.id   40ae21cf13d7b57061685bcfd6042070
#
_cell.length_a   1.000
_cell.length_b   1.000
_cell.length_c   1.000
_cell.angle_alpha   90.00
_cell.angle_beta   90.00
_cell.angle_gamma   90.00
#
_symmetry.space_group_name_H-M   'P 1'
#
loop_
_entity.id
_entity.type
_entity.pdbx_description
1 polymer ?
#
loop_
_entity_poly.entity_id
_entity_poly.type
_entity_poly.pdbx_seq_one_letter_code
_entity_poly.pdbx_strand_id
1 'polypeptide(L)'
;MKNFKVGLQLYSIRDKMEENMDAALKAVKEMGYDYVEFAGYFGKSVQEVKALLDKYNLTAISVHQNPTLFWEEGQSAIDYIKELGVEYAAIPWYTVDEYFNNWDETISKFEALGKQLKENGIQMLYHNHDFEFRKIGDEAILDKLYKVISPEFLQPEFDTCWVHYAGNDPAEYLKKYKGRVQVLHLKDFVCEKLGGGPVYGLIDADGESKNPDNKAENGFKFMPVGQGIQNWENILSVAEEIGTEYVIVEQDQWYEGDSLEYAKESREYLQGLGL
;
A
#
# COMPACT_ATOMS: atom_id res chain seq x y z
N MET A 1 16.51 4.67 -16.09
CA MET A 1 15.20 4.53 -15.41
C MET A 1 14.67 5.91 -15.07
N LYS A 2 13.35 6.11 -15.15
CA LYS A 2 12.66 7.34 -14.77
C LYS A 2 12.97 7.66 -13.31
N ASN A 3 13.04 8.94 -12.97
CA ASN A 3 13.10 9.36 -11.57
C ASN A 3 11.72 9.11 -10.91
N PHE A 4 11.50 7.90 -10.40
CA PHE A 4 10.37 7.66 -9.52
C PHE A 4 10.52 8.47 -8.23
N LYS A 5 9.40 8.93 -7.71
CA LYS A 5 9.32 9.45 -6.36
C LYS A 5 9.23 8.27 -5.40
N VAL A 6 10.30 8.03 -4.63
CA VAL A 6 10.39 6.87 -3.72
C VAL A 6 9.88 7.24 -2.35
N GLY A 7 8.89 6.51 -1.86
CA GLY A 7 8.30 6.68 -0.55
C GLY A 7 8.38 5.43 0.33
N LEU A 8 8.01 5.61 1.60
CA LEU A 8 7.85 4.54 2.57
C LEU A 8 6.42 4.54 3.10
N GLN A 9 5.77 3.36 3.05
CA GLN A 9 4.55 3.14 3.82
C GLN A 9 4.92 3.02 5.31
N LEU A 10 4.40 3.94 6.13
CA LEU A 10 4.78 4.07 7.54
C LEU A 10 4.26 2.91 8.42
N TYR A 11 3.35 2.09 7.91
CA TYR A 11 2.99 0.82 8.54
C TYR A 11 4.19 -0.12 8.71
N SER A 12 5.15 -0.05 7.80
CA SER A 12 6.38 -0.85 7.84
C SER A 12 7.22 -0.60 9.10
N ILE A 13 7.09 0.59 9.68
CA ILE A 13 7.80 1.03 10.90
C ILE A 13 6.82 1.47 12.00
N ARG A 14 5.61 0.89 12.03
CA ARG A 14 4.54 1.29 12.95
C ARG A 14 4.92 1.26 14.42
N ASP A 15 5.77 0.31 14.81
CA ASP A 15 6.34 0.22 16.15
C ASP A 15 7.09 1.51 16.54
N LYS A 16 7.90 2.05 15.63
CA LYS A 16 8.65 3.30 15.85
C LYS A 16 7.74 4.53 15.75
N MET A 17 6.76 4.49 14.87
CA MET A 17 5.77 5.56 14.75
C MET A 17 4.95 5.71 16.03
N GLU A 18 4.53 4.59 16.61
CA GLU A 18 3.81 4.57 17.90
C GLU A 18 4.68 5.01 19.06
N GLU A 19 5.93 4.52 19.13
CA GLU A 19 6.88 4.88 20.17
C GLU A 19 7.24 6.37 20.15
N ASN A 20 7.64 6.88 18.98
CA ASN A 20 8.04 8.28 18.80
C ASN A 20 8.03 8.71 17.34
N MET A 21 6.91 9.25 16.85
CA MET A 21 6.74 9.70 15.45
C MET A 21 7.82 10.71 15.03
N ASP A 22 8.27 11.61 15.92
CA ASP A 22 9.31 12.61 15.59
C ASP A 22 10.65 11.92 15.26
N ALA A 23 11.06 10.97 16.09
CA ALA A 23 12.28 10.19 15.85
C ALA A 23 12.17 9.27 14.63
N ALA A 24 11.00 8.64 14.44
CA ALA A 24 10.74 7.77 13.30
C ALA A 24 10.81 8.52 11.96
N LEU A 25 10.12 9.66 11.83
CA LEU A 25 10.17 10.47 10.60
C LEU A 25 11.56 11.06 10.33
N LYS A 26 12.32 11.40 11.39
CA LYS A 26 13.73 11.76 11.23
C LYS A 26 14.54 10.62 10.61
N ALA A 27 14.38 9.40 11.13
CA ALA A 27 15.07 8.22 10.60
C ALA A 27 14.66 7.93 9.15
N VAL A 28 13.39 8.06 8.79
CA VAL A 28 12.89 7.91 7.41
C VAL A 28 13.64 8.86 6.47
N LYS A 29 13.77 10.13 6.87
CA LYS A 29 14.53 11.11 6.07
C LYS A 29 16.02 10.77 5.96
N GLU A 30 16.63 10.35 7.08
CA GLU A 30 18.05 9.98 7.12
C GLU A 30 18.36 8.74 6.25
N MET A 31 17.40 7.83 6.08
CA MET A 31 17.50 6.72 5.12
C MET A 31 17.42 7.16 3.65
N GLY A 32 16.99 8.40 3.38
CA GLY A 32 16.91 8.95 2.03
C GLY A 32 15.54 8.80 1.36
N TYR A 33 14.48 8.59 2.13
CA TYR A 33 13.11 8.75 1.64
C TYR A 33 12.72 10.23 1.63
N ASP A 34 12.03 10.66 0.58
CA ASP A 34 11.46 12.01 0.48
C ASP A 34 9.94 12.01 0.62
N TYR A 35 9.31 10.88 0.38
CA TYR A 35 7.88 10.69 0.39
C TYR A 35 7.46 9.65 1.42
N VAL A 36 6.25 9.82 1.96
CA VAL A 36 5.66 8.87 2.92
C VAL A 36 4.20 8.63 2.60
N GLU A 37 3.74 7.46 2.95
CA GLU A 37 2.34 7.10 2.99
C GLU A 37 1.96 6.74 4.44
N PHE A 38 0.88 7.34 4.94
CA PHE A 38 0.43 7.13 6.31
C PHE A 38 -0.50 5.92 6.43
N ALA A 39 -0.39 5.20 7.55
CA ALA A 39 -1.36 4.21 8.01
C ALA A 39 -1.70 4.52 9.48
N GLY A 40 -2.58 5.50 9.66
CA GLY A 40 -2.91 6.04 10.98
C GLY A 40 -2.00 7.18 11.44
N TYR A 41 -2.47 7.94 12.42
CA TYR A 41 -1.84 9.19 12.88
C TYR A 41 -1.42 9.17 14.35
N PHE A 42 -1.61 8.05 15.05
CA PHE A 42 -1.20 7.83 16.44
C PHE A 42 -1.70 8.92 17.40
N GLY A 43 -2.96 9.34 17.21
CA GLY A 43 -3.62 10.35 18.05
C GLY A 43 -3.15 11.79 17.83
N LYS A 44 -2.33 12.06 16.80
CA LYS A 44 -1.88 13.43 16.48
C LYS A 44 -2.90 14.18 15.62
N SER A 45 -3.00 15.46 15.89
CA SER A 45 -3.71 16.39 15.00
C SER A 45 -2.97 16.55 13.67
N VAL A 46 -3.70 16.98 12.65
CA VAL A 46 -3.09 17.23 11.33
C VAL A 46 -2.01 18.30 11.38
N GLN A 47 -2.15 19.33 12.24
CA GLN A 47 -1.16 20.38 12.45
C GLN A 47 0.16 19.83 13.03
N GLU A 48 0.07 18.90 14.00
CA GLU A 48 1.24 18.25 14.57
C GLU A 48 1.96 17.38 13.54
N VAL A 49 1.21 16.60 12.74
CA VAL A 49 1.79 15.78 11.66
C VAL A 49 2.46 16.66 10.62
N LYS A 50 1.80 17.73 10.15
CA LYS A 50 2.39 18.68 9.19
C LYS A 50 3.66 19.32 9.70
N ALA A 51 3.68 19.75 10.96
CA ALA A 51 4.88 20.34 11.56
C ALA A 51 6.07 19.38 11.58
N LEU A 52 5.81 18.06 11.77
CA LEU A 52 6.86 17.04 11.70
C LEU A 52 7.33 16.78 10.26
N LEU A 53 6.40 16.73 9.30
CA LEU A 53 6.74 16.59 7.88
C LEU A 53 7.59 17.78 7.39
N ASP A 54 7.18 19.00 7.72
CA ASP A 54 7.94 20.22 7.37
C ASP A 54 9.32 20.22 8.02
N LYS A 55 9.42 19.83 9.30
CA LYS A 55 10.68 19.75 10.05
C LYS A 55 11.71 18.86 9.36
N TYR A 56 11.29 17.77 8.74
CA TYR A 56 12.19 16.80 8.09
C TYR A 56 12.17 16.88 6.57
N ASN A 57 11.44 17.83 5.99
CA ASN A 57 11.26 17.96 4.55
C ASN A 57 10.81 16.63 3.93
N LEU A 58 9.75 16.03 4.51
CA LEU A 58 9.04 14.88 4.00
C LEU A 58 7.70 15.30 3.39
N THR A 59 7.26 14.62 2.37
CA THR A 59 5.96 14.85 1.73
C THR A 59 5.06 13.63 1.91
N ALA A 60 3.91 13.82 2.54
CA ALA A 60 2.86 12.81 2.54
C ALA A 60 2.15 12.82 1.18
N ILE A 61 2.16 11.70 0.46
CA ILE A 61 1.52 11.60 -0.88
C ILE A 61 0.21 10.85 -0.83
N SER A 62 0.08 9.93 0.10
CA SER A 62 -1.06 9.04 0.24
C SER A 62 -1.30 8.68 1.71
N VAL A 63 -2.50 8.14 1.94
CA VAL A 63 -2.88 7.54 3.23
C VAL A 63 -3.56 6.20 2.99
N HIS A 64 -3.22 5.18 3.75
CA HIS A 64 -4.03 3.98 3.92
C HIS A 64 -5.09 4.26 4.96
N GLN A 65 -6.35 4.29 4.54
CA GLN A 65 -7.47 4.60 5.42
C GLN A 65 -8.57 3.55 5.28
N ASN A 66 -8.91 2.91 6.41
CA ASN A 66 -10.05 2.00 6.43
C ASN A 66 -11.32 2.76 5.96
N PRO A 67 -12.06 2.24 4.98
CA PRO A 67 -13.24 2.92 4.46
C PRO A 67 -14.34 3.16 5.51
N THR A 68 -14.38 2.33 6.56
CA THR A 68 -15.31 2.50 7.68
C THR A 68 -15.15 3.87 8.34
N LEU A 69 -13.92 4.37 8.48
CA LEU A 69 -13.68 5.69 9.06
C LEU A 69 -14.33 6.80 8.21
N PHE A 70 -14.23 6.72 6.89
CA PHE A 70 -14.89 7.68 6.00
C PHE A 70 -16.42 7.61 6.10
N TRP A 71 -16.98 6.42 6.32
CA TRP A 71 -18.43 6.26 6.48
C TRP A 71 -18.94 6.70 7.85
N GLU A 72 -18.15 6.56 8.90
CA GLU A 72 -18.50 6.94 10.28
C GLU A 72 -18.25 8.44 10.54
N GLU A 73 -17.08 8.94 10.16
CA GLU A 73 -16.70 10.34 10.41
C GLU A 73 -17.05 11.28 9.26
N GLY A 74 -17.32 10.73 8.06
CA GLY A 74 -17.77 11.51 6.92
C GLY A 74 -16.75 12.58 6.49
N GLN A 75 -17.21 13.82 6.40
CA GLN A 75 -16.39 14.94 5.93
C GLN A 75 -15.21 15.23 6.84
N SER A 76 -15.26 14.96 8.15
CA SER A 76 -14.15 15.25 9.06
C SER A 76 -12.91 14.40 8.77
N ALA A 77 -13.09 13.13 8.40
CA ALA A 77 -11.98 12.29 7.95
C ALA A 77 -11.36 12.81 6.65
N ILE A 78 -12.19 13.27 5.72
CA ILE A 78 -11.74 13.86 4.45
C ILE A 78 -11.01 15.19 4.70
N ASP A 79 -11.52 16.02 5.57
CA ASP A 79 -10.91 17.32 5.90
C ASP A 79 -9.52 17.14 6.51
N TYR A 80 -9.32 16.10 7.34
CA TYR A 80 -8.00 15.78 7.88
C TYR A 80 -6.97 15.48 6.78
N ILE A 81 -7.28 14.54 5.88
CA ILE A 81 -6.35 14.13 4.81
C ILE A 81 -6.16 15.24 3.75
N LYS A 82 -7.19 16.03 3.51
CA LYS A 82 -7.13 17.22 2.64
C LYS A 82 -6.21 18.28 3.23
N GLU A 83 -6.31 18.56 4.54
CA GLU A 83 -5.42 19.50 5.21
C GLU A 83 -4.00 18.96 5.30
N LEU A 84 -3.81 17.65 5.45
CA LEU A 84 -2.51 17.00 5.37
C LEU A 84 -1.84 17.23 4.01
N GLY A 85 -2.63 17.41 2.96
CA GLY A 85 -2.17 17.75 1.62
C GLY A 85 -1.86 16.53 0.74
N VAL A 86 -2.42 15.37 1.05
CA VAL A 86 -2.21 14.16 0.25
C VAL A 86 -2.96 14.24 -1.09
N GLU A 87 -2.39 13.61 -2.10
CA GLU A 87 -2.99 13.48 -3.43
C GLU A 87 -3.91 12.25 -3.53
N TYR A 88 -3.63 11.23 -2.70
CA TYR A 88 -4.28 9.93 -2.76
C TYR A 88 -4.78 9.48 -1.40
N ALA A 89 -5.88 8.70 -1.42
CA ALA A 89 -6.37 7.95 -0.27
C ALA A 89 -6.66 6.52 -0.71
N ALA A 90 -5.85 5.58 -0.24
CA ALA A 90 -5.99 4.18 -0.56
C ALA A 90 -6.87 3.46 0.47
N ILE A 91 -7.81 2.67 -0.03
CA ILE A 91 -8.50 1.66 0.77
C ILE A 91 -7.53 0.49 0.92
N PRO A 92 -6.96 0.28 2.13
CA PRO A 92 -5.88 -0.69 2.30
C PRO A 92 -6.38 -2.11 2.34
N TRP A 93 -7.66 -2.30 2.67
CA TRP A 93 -8.25 -3.60 2.88
C TRP A 93 -9.78 -3.51 2.95
N TYR A 94 -10.46 -4.52 2.39
CA TYR A 94 -11.89 -4.70 2.57
C TYR A 94 -12.23 -6.19 2.63
N THR A 95 -13.24 -6.55 3.42
CA THR A 95 -13.50 -7.97 3.69
C THR A 95 -14.01 -8.70 2.46
N VAL A 96 -13.44 -9.89 2.22
CA VAL A 96 -13.82 -10.77 1.10
C VAL A 96 -15.30 -11.15 1.16
N ASP A 97 -15.85 -11.35 2.37
CA ASP A 97 -17.24 -11.72 2.56
C ASP A 97 -18.19 -10.65 2.02
N GLU A 98 -17.84 -9.36 2.13
CA GLU A 98 -18.62 -8.27 1.57
C GLU A 98 -18.65 -8.33 0.04
N TYR A 99 -17.51 -8.65 -0.61
CA TYR A 99 -17.48 -8.81 -2.06
C TYR A 99 -18.34 -9.97 -2.57
N PHE A 100 -18.38 -11.07 -1.83
CA PHE A 100 -19.16 -12.23 -2.22
C PHE A 100 -20.67 -12.11 -1.89
N ASN A 101 -20.99 -11.50 -0.77
CA ASN A 101 -22.36 -11.47 -0.25
C ASN A 101 -23.09 -10.16 -0.59
N ASN A 102 -22.38 -9.04 -0.71
CA ASN A 102 -22.93 -7.69 -0.81
C ASN A 102 -22.30 -6.88 -1.96
N TRP A 103 -21.99 -7.52 -3.10
CA TRP A 103 -21.27 -6.89 -4.23
C TRP A 103 -21.85 -5.53 -4.65
N ASP A 104 -23.16 -5.48 -4.94
CA ASP A 104 -23.78 -4.25 -5.47
C ASP A 104 -23.77 -3.11 -4.43
N GLU A 105 -23.94 -3.43 -3.16
CA GLU A 105 -23.85 -2.46 -2.07
C GLU A 105 -22.41 -1.98 -1.88
N THR A 106 -21.44 -2.88 -1.91
CA THR A 106 -20.02 -2.56 -1.83
C THR A 106 -19.58 -1.62 -2.95
N ILE A 107 -19.96 -1.93 -4.20
CA ILE A 107 -19.66 -1.08 -5.35
C ILE A 107 -20.28 0.30 -5.20
N SER A 108 -21.55 0.37 -4.80
CA SER A 108 -22.26 1.65 -4.59
C SER A 108 -21.59 2.50 -3.51
N LYS A 109 -21.13 1.90 -2.41
CA LYS A 109 -20.40 2.57 -1.34
C LYS A 109 -19.04 3.11 -1.81
N PHE A 110 -18.30 2.31 -2.60
CA PHE A 110 -16.99 2.72 -3.12
C PHE A 110 -17.13 3.83 -4.17
N GLU A 111 -18.11 3.75 -5.06
CA GLU A 111 -18.37 4.83 -6.02
C GLU A 111 -18.74 6.14 -5.32
N ALA A 112 -19.60 6.07 -4.29
CA ALA A 112 -19.99 7.25 -3.52
C ALA A 112 -18.81 7.87 -2.79
N LEU A 113 -17.95 7.05 -2.15
CA LEU A 113 -16.74 7.51 -1.47
C LEU A 113 -15.73 8.11 -2.47
N GLY A 114 -15.47 7.40 -3.59
CA GLY A 114 -14.56 7.89 -4.61
C GLY A 114 -14.99 9.23 -5.21
N LYS A 115 -16.30 9.42 -5.43
CA LYS A 115 -16.85 10.70 -5.85
C LYS A 115 -16.64 11.80 -4.80
N GLN A 116 -16.91 11.51 -3.53
CA GLN A 116 -16.74 12.47 -2.43
C GLN A 116 -15.27 12.86 -2.27
N LEU A 117 -14.33 11.92 -2.32
CA LEU A 117 -12.89 12.20 -2.27
C LEU A 117 -12.45 13.06 -3.45
N LYS A 118 -12.91 12.75 -4.66
CA LYS A 118 -12.61 13.52 -5.86
C LYS A 118 -13.12 14.95 -5.78
N GLU A 119 -14.33 15.20 -5.28
CA GLU A 119 -14.87 16.53 -5.04
C GLU A 119 -14.01 17.35 -4.07
N ASN A 120 -13.19 16.67 -3.24
CA ASN A 120 -12.20 17.27 -2.35
C ASN A 120 -10.78 17.33 -2.92
N GLY A 121 -10.59 16.93 -4.20
CA GLY A 121 -9.30 16.95 -4.88
C GLY A 121 -8.39 15.77 -4.57
N ILE A 122 -8.93 14.67 -4.02
CA ILE A 122 -8.21 13.47 -3.63
C ILE A 122 -8.64 12.31 -4.52
N GLN A 123 -7.69 11.58 -5.10
CA GLN A 123 -7.97 10.37 -5.86
C GLN A 123 -8.04 9.16 -4.92
N MET A 124 -9.17 8.45 -4.95
CA MET A 124 -9.27 7.16 -4.23
C MET A 124 -8.49 6.07 -4.96
N LEU A 125 -7.71 5.32 -4.19
CA LEU A 125 -7.01 4.12 -4.63
C LEU A 125 -7.57 2.88 -3.90
N TYR A 126 -7.30 1.71 -4.46
CA TYR A 126 -7.51 0.44 -3.78
C TYR A 126 -6.20 -0.35 -3.77
N HIS A 127 -5.73 -0.69 -2.58
CA HIS A 127 -4.55 -1.51 -2.35
C HIS A 127 -4.96 -2.97 -2.25
N ASN A 128 -4.38 -3.82 -3.10
CA ASN A 128 -4.74 -5.23 -3.16
C ASN A 128 -3.90 -6.10 -2.25
N HIS A 129 -4.52 -7.22 -1.87
CA HIS A 129 -3.87 -8.39 -1.29
C HIS A 129 -3.98 -9.59 -2.21
N ASP A 130 -3.70 -10.80 -1.70
CA ASP A 130 -3.83 -12.04 -2.47
C ASP A 130 -5.28 -12.49 -2.64
N PHE A 131 -6.15 -12.15 -1.70
CA PHE A 131 -7.52 -12.65 -1.67
C PHE A 131 -8.43 -11.98 -2.72
N GLU A 132 -8.14 -10.78 -3.19
CA GLU A 132 -8.90 -10.14 -4.28
C GLU A 132 -8.65 -10.78 -5.65
N PHE A 133 -7.68 -11.69 -5.75
CA PHE A 133 -7.53 -12.55 -6.92
C PHE A 133 -8.49 -13.75 -6.93
N ARG A 134 -9.25 -13.96 -5.86
CA ARG A 134 -10.39 -14.89 -5.87
C ARG A 134 -11.45 -14.42 -6.87
N LYS A 135 -12.17 -15.37 -7.44
CA LYS A 135 -13.09 -15.07 -8.54
C LYS A 135 -14.54 -14.98 -8.09
N ILE A 136 -15.24 -13.99 -8.66
CA ILE A 136 -16.72 -13.94 -8.69
C ILE A 136 -17.13 -14.22 -10.14
N GLY A 137 -17.72 -15.40 -10.38
CA GLY A 137 -17.87 -15.94 -11.73
C GLY A 137 -16.51 -16.30 -12.34
N ASP A 138 -16.19 -15.76 -13.51
CA ASP A 138 -14.93 -16.02 -14.21
C ASP A 138 -13.85 -14.94 -14.01
N GLU A 139 -14.19 -13.82 -13.36
CA GLU A 139 -13.30 -12.69 -13.16
C GLU A 139 -12.78 -12.61 -11.72
N ALA A 140 -11.51 -12.20 -11.54
CA ALA A 140 -10.98 -11.86 -10.23
C ALA A 140 -11.77 -10.67 -9.63
N ILE A 141 -11.95 -10.66 -8.31
CA ILE A 141 -12.60 -9.54 -7.60
C ILE A 141 -11.94 -8.22 -8.00
N LEU A 142 -10.61 -8.18 -8.01
CA LEU A 142 -9.83 -6.99 -8.32
C LEU A 142 -10.08 -6.47 -9.74
N ASP A 143 -10.00 -7.35 -10.74
CA ASP A 143 -10.26 -6.96 -12.15
C ASP A 143 -11.72 -6.49 -12.33
N LYS A 144 -12.66 -7.18 -11.68
CA LYS A 144 -14.07 -6.81 -11.72
C LYS A 144 -14.33 -5.46 -11.06
N LEU A 145 -13.68 -5.17 -9.93
CA LEU A 145 -13.78 -3.89 -9.23
C LEU A 145 -13.38 -2.73 -10.15
N TYR A 146 -12.20 -2.82 -10.79
CA TYR A 146 -11.70 -1.77 -11.69
C TYR A 146 -12.42 -1.70 -13.04
N LYS A 147 -13.21 -2.71 -13.40
CA LYS A 147 -14.06 -2.71 -14.59
C LYS A 147 -15.39 -1.99 -14.35
N VAL A 148 -15.97 -2.13 -13.15
CA VAL A 148 -17.29 -1.59 -12.84
C VAL A 148 -17.23 -0.17 -12.27
N ILE A 149 -16.23 0.17 -11.48
CA ILE A 149 -16.05 1.52 -10.95
C ILE A 149 -15.22 2.35 -11.93
N SER A 150 -15.72 3.56 -12.24
CA SER A 150 -15.01 4.48 -13.13
C SER A 150 -13.59 4.77 -12.61
N PRO A 151 -12.55 4.79 -13.50
CA PRO A 151 -11.20 5.20 -13.15
C PRO A 151 -11.13 6.64 -12.62
N GLU A 152 -12.17 7.43 -12.83
CA GLU A 152 -12.31 8.75 -12.25
C GLU A 152 -12.50 8.70 -10.72
N PHE A 153 -13.11 7.63 -10.21
CA PHE A 153 -13.44 7.47 -8.79
C PHE A 153 -12.54 6.46 -8.08
N LEU A 154 -12.02 5.45 -8.79
CA LEU A 154 -11.15 4.44 -8.21
C LEU A 154 -10.02 4.07 -9.15
N GLN A 155 -8.80 4.14 -8.66
CA GLN A 155 -7.61 3.66 -9.37
C GLN A 155 -6.87 2.60 -8.55
N PRO A 156 -6.05 1.76 -9.19
CA PRO A 156 -5.26 0.77 -8.49
C PRO A 156 -4.04 1.40 -7.79
N GLU A 157 -3.79 0.93 -6.58
CA GLU A 157 -2.50 0.94 -5.93
C GLU A 157 -2.05 -0.52 -5.82
N PHE A 158 -1.38 -1.02 -6.85
CA PHE A 158 -0.99 -2.43 -6.84
C PHE A 158 0.14 -2.69 -5.87
N ASP A 159 -0.06 -3.71 -5.02
CA ASP A 159 1.01 -4.33 -4.27
C ASP A 159 1.56 -5.52 -5.07
N THR A 160 2.81 -5.40 -5.48
CA THR A 160 3.47 -6.37 -6.37
C THR A 160 3.70 -7.73 -5.71
N CYS A 161 3.86 -7.77 -4.38
CA CYS A 161 3.99 -9.02 -3.62
C CYS A 161 2.72 -9.86 -3.79
N TRP A 162 1.57 -9.28 -3.53
CA TRP A 162 0.31 -9.99 -3.56
C TRP A 162 -0.13 -10.37 -4.98
N VAL A 163 0.19 -9.53 -5.98
CA VAL A 163 0.00 -9.89 -7.40
C VAL A 163 0.80 -11.16 -7.71
N HIS A 164 2.09 -11.20 -7.31
CA HIS A 164 2.97 -12.32 -7.56
C HIS A 164 2.56 -13.56 -6.75
N TYR A 165 2.29 -13.39 -5.48
CA TYR A 165 1.87 -14.48 -4.60
C TYR A 165 0.57 -15.15 -5.06
N ALA A 166 -0.36 -14.38 -5.64
CA ALA A 166 -1.58 -14.91 -6.26
C ALA A 166 -1.34 -15.67 -7.59
N GLY A 167 -0.08 -15.79 -8.03
CA GLY A 167 0.33 -16.55 -9.20
C GLY A 167 0.31 -15.76 -10.52
N ASN A 168 0.30 -14.43 -10.45
CA ASN A 168 0.40 -13.56 -11.63
C ASN A 168 1.82 -12.99 -11.74
N ASP A 169 2.29 -12.72 -12.95
CA ASP A 169 3.49 -11.90 -13.16
C ASP A 169 3.14 -10.43 -12.93
N PRO A 170 3.79 -9.75 -11.93
CA PRO A 170 3.45 -8.36 -11.62
C PRO A 170 3.65 -7.42 -12.81
N ALA A 171 4.71 -7.57 -13.59
CA ALA A 171 4.99 -6.72 -14.73
C ALA A 171 3.92 -6.87 -15.82
N GLU A 172 3.52 -8.11 -16.13
CA GLU A 172 2.45 -8.35 -17.10
C GLU A 172 1.08 -7.90 -16.57
N TYR A 173 0.86 -8.01 -15.26
CA TYR A 173 -0.39 -7.55 -14.65
C TYR A 173 -0.53 -6.03 -14.71
N LEU A 174 0.54 -5.30 -14.42
CA LEU A 174 0.59 -3.84 -14.48
C LEU A 174 0.25 -3.28 -15.87
N LYS A 175 0.69 -3.95 -16.94
CA LYS A 175 0.42 -3.52 -18.33
C LYS A 175 -1.08 -3.38 -18.66
N LYS A 176 -1.93 -4.20 -18.01
CA LYS A 176 -3.40 -4.14 -18.19
C LYS A 176 -3.98 -2.78 -17.79
N TYR A 177 -3.28 -2.07 -16.88
CA TYR A 177 -3.77 -0.84 -16.26
C TYR A 177 -2.92 0.38 -16.62
N LYS A 178 -2.30 0.37 -17.81
CA LYS A 178 -1.48 1.50 -18.30
C LYS A 178 -2.21 2.83 -18.19
N GLY A 179 -1.53 3.81 -17.55
CA GLY A 179 -2.05 5.15 -17.30
C GLY A 179 -2.99 5.28 -16.10
N ARG A 180 -3.21 4.17 -15.34
CA ARG A 180 -4.07 4.16 -14.14
C ARG A 180 -3.30 3.90 -12.83
N VAL A 181 -2.06 3.44 -12.89
CA VAL A 181 -1.24 3.07 -11.71
C VAL A 181 -0.27 4.21 -11.42
N GLN A 182 -0.71 5.21 -10.66
CA GLN A 182 0.14 6.33 -10.27
C GLN A 182 1.03 6.00 -9.08
N VAL A 183 0.52 5.17 -8.16
CA VAL A 183 1.21 4.69 -6.96
C VAL A 183 1.35 3.17 -7.05
N LEU A 184 2.56 2.65 -6.80
CA LEU A 184 2.88 1.23 -6.84
C LEU A 184 3.59 0.83 -5.55
N HIS A 185 3.10 -0.20 -4.86
CA HIS A 185 3.75 -0.76 -3.69
C HIS A 185 4.83 -1.76 -4.09
N LEU A 186 6.04 -1.49 -3.60
CA LEU A 186 7.20 -2.37 -3.71
C LEU A 186 7.32 -3.18 -2.42
N LYS A 187 6.81 -4.40 -2.46
CA LYS A 187 6.86 -5.35 -1.35
C LYS A 187 7.50 -6.64 -1.84
N ASP A 188 8.55 -7.10 -1.16
CA ASP A 188 9.29 -8.31 -1.53
C ASP A 188 9.03 -9.44 -0.54
N PHE A 189 9.24 -10.66 -0.98
CA PHE A 189 8.98 -11.85 -0.19
C PHE A 189 9.73 -13.05 -0.73
N VAL A 190 9.77 -14.10 0.08
CA VAL A 190 10.15 -15.46 -0.34
C VAL A 190 9.04 -16.43 0.01
N CYS A 191 8.88 -17.51 -0.75
CA CYS A 191 8.01 -18.62 -0.42
C CYS A 191 8.45 -19.88 -1.17
N GLU A 192 8.07 -21.06 -0.67
CA GLU A 192 8.34 -22.34 -1.34
C GLU A 192 7.37 -22.58 -2.50
N LYS A 193 6.16 -22.05 -2.39
CA LYS A 193 5.09 -22.20 -3.39
C LYS A 193 4.17 -20.99 -3.44
N LEU A 194 3.97 -20.45 -4.63
CA LEU A 194 2.98 -19.40 -4.88
C LEU A 194 1.55 -19.92 -4.70
N GLY A 195 0.65 -19.07 -4.22
CA GLY A 195 -0.76 -19.41 -4.08
C GLY A 195 -1.06 -20.50 -3.05
N GLY A 196 -0.19 -20.70 -2.06
CA GLY A 196 -0.30 -21.74 -1.05
C GLY A 196 -1.39 -21.58 0.01
N GLY A 197 -2.29 -20.62 -0.15
CA GLY A 197 -3.39 -20.33 0.79
C GLY A 197 -3.28 -18.93 1.39
N PRO A 198 -4.26 -18.50 2.18
CA PRO A 198 -4.31 -17.13 2.67
C PRO A 198 -3.17 -16.87 3.66
N VAL A 199 -2.21 -16.06 3.26
CA VAL A 199 -1.15 -15.53 4.14
C VAL A 199 -1.76 -14.56 5.15
N TYR A 200 -2.85 -13.92 4.78
CA TYR A 200 -3.57 -12.94 5.61
C TYR A 200 -4.19 -13.51 6.90
N GLY A 201 -4.36 -14.83 7.00
CA GLY A 201 -4.70 -15.47 8.27
C GLY A 201 -3.61 -15.35 9.35
N LEU A 202 -2.44 -14.83 8.99
CA LEU A 202 -1.31 -14.61 9.89
C LEU A 202 -1.30 -13.22 10.53
N ILE A 203 -2.04 -12.26 9.92
CA ILE A 203 -2.13 -10.88 10.38
C ILE A 203 -3.61 -10.61 10.68
N ASP A 204 -3.94 -10.18 11.88
CA ASP A 204 -5.31 -9.78 12.21
C ASP A 204 -5.59 -8.32 11.82
N ALA A 205 -6.83 -7.90 12.02
CA ALA A 205 -7.28 -6.54 11.68
C ALA A 205 -6.50 -5.44 12.42
N ASP A 206 -5.84 -5.80 13.52
CA ASP A 206 -5.02 -4.89 14.33
C ASP A 206 -3.52 -4.96 13.96
N GLY A 207 -3.18 -5.75 12.93
CA GLY A 207 -1.81 -5.93 12.45
C GLY A 207 -0.94 -6.81 13.34
N GLU A 208 -1.54 -7.50 14.32
CA GLU A 208 -0.81 -8.44 15.17
C GLU A 208 -0.79 -9.84 14.57
N SER A 209 0.35 -10.49 14.67
CA SER A 209 0.51 -11.87 14.21
C SER A 209 -0.25 -12.85 15.10
N LYS A 210 -1.16 -13.60 14.53
CA LYS A 210 -1.86 -14.70 15.21
C LYS A 210 -1.00 -15.92 15.45
N ASN A 211 0.14 -16.02 14.75
CA ASN A 211 1.07 -17.12 14.89
C ASN A 211 2.41 -16.60 15.41
N PRO A 212 2.77 -16.87 16.68
CA PRO A 212 4.03 -16.42 17.26
C PRO A 212 5.28 -16.93 16.54
N ASP A 213 5.15 -17.99 15.74
CA ASP A 213 6.25 -18.52 14.92
C ASP A 213 6.31 -17.88 13.52
N ASN A 214 5.35 -17.04 13.15
CA ASN A 214 5.28 -16.26 11.89
C ASN A 214 5.66 -17.05 10.62
N LYS A 215 5.40 -18.34 10.59
CA LYS A 215 5.68 -19.19 9.43
C LYS A 215 4.38 -19.58 8.77
N ALA A 216 4.17 -19.05 7.56
CA ALA A 216 3.18 -19.65 6.67
C ALA A 216 3.59 -21.11 6.39
N GLU A 217 2.62 -22.01 6.25
CA GLU A 217 2.87 -23.43 5.95
C GLU A 217 3.69 -23.62 4.64
N ASN A 218 3.71 -22.61 3.75
CA ASN A 218 4.44 -22.57 2.49
C ASN A 218 5.77 -21.80 2.55
N GLY A 219 6.30 -21.52 3.75
CA GLY A 219 7.56 -20.80 3.92
C GLY A 219 7.52 -19.31 3.53
N PHE A 220 6.34 -18.70 3.43
CA PHE A 220 6.21 -17.28 3.11
C PHE A 220 6.86 -16.41 4.19
N LYS A 221 7.69 -15.47 3.74
CA LYS A 221 8.28 -14.41 4.58
C LYS A 221 8.40 -13.13 3.77
N PHE A 222 8.05 -12.01 4.39
CA PHE A 222 8.39 -10.71 3.83
C PHE A 222 9.89 -10.49 3.88
N MET A 223 10.41 -9.83 2.86
CA MET A 223 11.84 -9.52 2.73
C MET A 223 12.01 -8.04 2.39
N PRO A 224 13.13 -7.42 2.76
CA PRO A 224 13.50 -6.13 2.19
C PRO A 224 13.48 -6.18 0.67
N VAL A 225 13.09 -5.08 0.04
CA VAL A 225 13.08 -4.97 -1.43
C VAL A 225 14.46 -5.31 -1.99
N GLY A 226 14.50 -6.26 -2.92
CA GLY A 226 15.73 -6.78 -3.54
C GLY A 226 16.32 -8.01 -2.87
N GLN A 227 15.74 -8.49 -1.77
CA GLN A 227 16.20 -9.70 -1.08
C GLN A 227 15.22 -10.88 -1.20
N GLY A 228 14.10 -10.67 -1.90
CA GLY A 228 13.10 -11.71 -2.17
C GLY A 228 13.18 -12.27 -3.58
N ILE A 229 12.03 -12.66 -4.12
CA ILE A 229 11.90 -13.30 -5.42
C ILE A 229 11.37 -12.38 -6.53
N GLN A 230 11.14 -11.11 -6.24
CA GLN A 230 10.61 -10.16 -7.21
C GLN A 230 11.66 -9.79 -8.28
N ASN A 231 11.22 -9.69 -9.52
CA ASN A 231 12.07 -9.18 -10.62
C ASN A 231 11.94 -7.66 -10.74
N TRP A 232 12.63 -6.94 -9.86
CA TRP A 232 12.52 -5.48 -9.74
C TRP A 232 12.90 -4.74 -11.01
N GLU A 233 13.92 -5.20 -11.74
CA GLU A 233 14.31 -4.56 -13.00
C GLU A 233 13.16 -4.58 -14.01
N ASN A 234 12.46 -5.71 -14.15
CA ASN A 234 11.34 -5.83 -15.05
C ASN A 234 10.11 -5.05 -14.55
N ILE A 235 9.77 -5.18 -13.26
CA ILE A 235 8.63 -4.48 -12.64
C ILE A 235 8.79 -2.96 -12.78
N LEU A 236 9.95 -2.41 -12.42
CA LEU A 236 10.22 -0.98 -12.50
C LEU A 236 10.27 -0.48 -13.95
N SER A 237 10.81 -1.27 -14.88
CA SER A 237 10.79 -0.93 -16.30
C SER A 237 9.37 -0.79 -16.84
N VAL A 238 8.48 -1.72 -16.47
CA VAL A 238 7.06 -1.64 -16.86
C VAL A 238 6.35 -0.51 -16.13
N ALA A 239 6.61 -0.29 -14.85
CA ALA A 239 6.05 0.83 -14.10
C ALA A 239 6.38 2.18 -14.76
N GLU A 240 7.62 2.35 -15.23
CA GLU A 240 8.02 3.52 -16.04
C GLU A 240 7.22 3.62 -17.34
N GLU A 241 7.09 2.52 -18.08
CA GLU A 241 6.34 2.47 -19.36
C GLU A 241 4.87 2.84 -19.20
N ILE A 242 4.24 2.38 -18.13
CA ILE A 242 2.81 2.63 -17.87
C ILE A 242 2.51 3.98 -17.24
N GLY A 243 3.54 4.73 -16.82
CA GLY A 243 3.42 6.10 -16.32
C GLY A 243 3.31 6.23 -14.80
N THR A 244 3.67 5.20 -14.03
CA THR A 244 3.74 5.26 -12.56
C THR A 244 4.64 6.40 -12.11
N GLU A 245 4.22 7.16 -11.12
CA GLU A 245 4.94 8.30 -10.59
C GLU A 245 5.61 7.99 -9.24
N TYR A 246 4.87 7.34 -8.34
CA TYR A 246 5.32 7.01 -6.99
C TYR A 246 5.55 5.51 -6.85
N VAL A 247 6.64 5.15 -6.21
CA VAL A 247 6.91 3.78 -5.76
C VAL A 247 7.10 3.79 -4.25
N ILE A 248 6.29 3.00 -3.55
CA ILE A 248 6.21 3.01 -2.10
C ILE A 248 6.71 1.68 -1.56
N VAL A 249 7.79 1.73 -0.79
CA VAL A 249 8.31 0.54 -0.10
C VAL A 249 7.36 0.19 1.05
N GLU A 250 6.99 -1.08 1.12
CA GLU A 250 6.20 -1.58 2.23
C GLU A 250 6.68 -2.97 2.66
N GLN A 251 6.68 -3.21 3.98
CA GLN A 251 6.95 -4.52 4.57
C GLN A 251 6.13 -4.69 5.85
N ASP A 252 5.24 -5.69 5.89
CA ASP A 252 4.28 -5.82 6.99
C ASP A 252 4.87 -6.40 8.26
N GLN A 253 5.94 -7.20 8.12
CA GLN A 253 6.61 -7.85 9.26
C GLN A 253 8.12 -7.91 9.06
N TRP A 254 8.84 -7.88 10.17
CA TRP A 254 10.27 -8.14 10.28
C TRP A 254 10.49 -9.30 11.26
N TYR A 255 11.51 -10.11 11.04
CA TYR A 255 11.70 -11.38 11.76
C TYR A 255 12.92 -11.35 12.69
N GLU A 256 13.91 -10.55 12.32
CA GLU A 256 15.15 -10.34 13.08
C GLU A 256 15.49 -8.85 13.01
N GLY A 257 16.07 -8.29 14.07
CA GLY A 257 16.48 -6.88 14.06
C GLY A 257 15.35 -5.89 14.25
N ASP A 258 15.41 -4.78 13.51
CA ASP A 258 14.59 -3.60 13.70
C ASP A 258 13.84 -3.24 12.40
N SER A 259 12.61 -2.76 12.51
CA SER A 259 11.80 -2.34 11.35
C SER A 259 12.48 -1.28 10.48
N LEU A 260 13.25 -0.36 11.11
CA LEU A 260 14.02 0.66 10.38
C LEU A 260 15.17 0.05 9.57
N GLU A 261 15.79 -1.04 10.03
CA GLU A 261 16.85 -1.72 9.29
C GLU A 261 16.31 -2.27 7.97
N TYR A 262 15.15 -2.92 8.00
CA TYR A 262 14.49 -3.45 6.80
C TYR A 262 14.07 -2.33 5.82
N ALA A 263 13.55 -1.23 6.33
CA ALA A 263 13.21 -0.07 5.51
C ALA A 263 14.47 0.55 4.87
N LYS A 264 15.57 0.60 5.61
CA LYS A 264 16.87 1.10 5.13
C LYS A 264 17.45 0.20 4.04
N GLU A 265 17.49 -1.10 4.25
CA GLU A 265 18.01 -2.07 3.28
C GLU A 265 17.24 -1.99 1.95
N SER A 266 15.91 -1.88 2.03
CA SER A 266 15.05 -1.66 0.86
C SER A 266 15.42 -0.37 0.12
N ARG A 267 15.65 0.72 0.85
CA ARG A 267 16.04 2.01 0.26
C ARG A 267 17.41 1.96 -0.40
N GLU A 268 18.39 1.34 0.26
CA GLU A 268 19.75 1.16 -0.26
C GLU A 268 19.77 0.36 -1.57
N TYR A 269 18.96 -0.69 -1.64
CA TYR A 269 18.79 -1.46 -2.88
C TYR A 269 18.26 -0.58 -4.03
N LEU A 270 17.20 0.19 -3.78
CA LEU A 270 16.63 1.09 -4.80
C LEU A 270 17.62 2.18 -5.22
N GLN A 271 18.41 2.73 -4.29
CA GLN A 271 19.52 3.65 -4.61
C GLN A 271 20.56 2.99 -5.50
N GLY A 272 20.87 1.72 -5.28
CA GLY A 272 21.75 0.92 -6.14
C GLY A 272 21.22 0.76 -7.57
N LEU A 273 19.90 0.83 -7.77
CA LEU A 273 19.26 0.87 -9.09
C LEU A 273 19.18 2.28 -9.69
N GLY A 274 19.62 3.31 -8.95
CA GLY A 274 19.60 4.71 -9.38
C GLY A 274 18.29 5.45 -9.09
N LEU A 275 17.53 4.99 -8.10
CA LEU A 275 16.26 5.58 -7.65
C LEU A 275 16.40 6.31 -6.31
#